data_43dd41716ea2a03f714c63a37c9b7580
#
_entry.id   43dd41716ea2a03f714c63a37c9b7580
#
_cell.length_a   1.000
_cell.length_b   1.000
_cell.length_c   1.000
_cell.angle_alpha   90.00
_cell.angle_beta   90.00
_cell.angle_gamma   90.00
#
_symmetry.space_group_name_H-M   'P 1'
#
loop_
_entity.id
_entity.type
_entity.pdbx_description
1 polymer ?
#
loop_
_entity_poly.entity_id
_entity_poly.type
_entity_poly.pdbx_seq_one_letter_code
_entity_poly.pdbx_strand_id
1 'polypeptide(L)'
;MSCPDFLYFCPMHLKKIALLNFKNISQEELALCPGINCLVGDNGAGKTNVVDAVYYLSMCKSSLPMTDGQSIRHGADFFLVEGTYASDAGKRETIVCSFSRKGGKVLKRNGKEYERLSDHVGLIPAVIVSPADSALISDAADERRRYLNAFISQLDRAYLGSVMRYNAVLAERNRLLKTRPDETMLQIYDMQLCEHGKAIHARRQEFAERLQPVTAAYYSILSGDREQVELHYKSELNDRPFEEILLDARQKDIVNEFTTAGIHRDDLVLKIGGYPLRKYGSQGQQKSFLIALKLAQYAVVAQTKGERPILLLDDLFDKLDAGRVEQLIRLVSDDTFGQILITDCNPTRLKRILDKAGGDYTLFSVAEGAVTQERAAAEDPAEGPTGNAAENAANTPENASENATEDSAKGAEKERSVQPESTDEQP
;
A
#
# COMPACT_ATOMS: atom_id res chain seq x y z
N MET A 1 -27.29 18.24 4.45
CA MET A 1 -26.10 19.06 4.12
C MET A 1 -25.67 18.68 2.72
N SER A 2 -25.89 19.55 1.73
CA SER A 2 -25.47 19.32 0.35
C SER A 2 -23.95 19.33 0.26
N CYS A 3 -23.35 18.26 -0.29
CA CYS A 3 -21.94 18.24 -0.67
C CYS A 3 -21.67 19.42 -1.62
N PRO A 4 -20.54 20.13 -1.44
CA PRO A 4 -20.10 21.13 -2.39
C PRO A 4 -19.76 20.45 -3.73
N ASP A 5 -20.04 21.13 -4.85
CA ASP A 5 -19.80 20.73 -6.22
C ASP A 5 -18.38 20.14 -6.41
N PHE A 6 -18.31 18.81 -6.53
CA PHE A 6 -17.09 18.15 -6.94
C PHE A 6 -16.90 18.40 -8.43
N LEU A 7 -15.93 19.22 -8.77
CA LEU A 7 -15.36 19.30 -10.10
C LEU A 7 -15.03 17.88 -10.58
N TYR A 8 -15.60 17.49 -11.72
CA TYR A 8 -15.36 16.19 -12.38
C TYR A 8 -13.88 16.03 -12.74
N PHE A 9 -13.11 15.44 -11.83
CA PHE A 9 -11.82 14.87 -12.18
C PHE A 9 -12.06 13.42 -12.60
N CYS A 10 -11.63 13.06 -13.81
CA CYS A 10 -11.67 11.67 -14.29
C CYS A 10 -10.80 10.78 -13.40
N PRO A 11 -11.36 9.98 -12.50
CA PRO A 11 -10.57 9.15 -11.61
C PRO A 11 -9.81 8.10 -12.41
N MET A 12 -8.53 7.90 -12.07
CA MET A 12 -7.76 6.78 -12.58
C MET A 12 -8.11 5.53 -11.77
N HIS A 13 -8.50 4.45 -12.44
CA HIS A 13 -8.72 3.15 -11.81
C HIS A 13 -7.73 2.11 -12.35
N LEU A 14 -7.42 1.11 -11.56
CA LEU A 14 -6.57 -0.02 -11.96
C LEU A 14 -7.40 -0.98 -12.82
N LYS A 15 -7.18 -0.97 -14.13
CA LYS A 15 -7.89 -1.83 -15.08
C LYS A 15 -7.37 -3.27 -15.06
N LYS A 16 -6.04 -3.42 -14.86
CA LYS A 16 -5.36 -4.71 -14.91
C LYS A 16 -4.17 -4.72 -13.96
N ILE A 17 -3.98 -5.82 -13.26
CA ILE A 17 -2.77 -6.08 -12.50
C ILE A 17 -2.16 -7.42 -12.93
N ALA A 18 -0.84 -7.42 -13.17
CA ALA A 18 -0.08 -8.62 -13.44
C ALA A 18 1.00 -8.82 -12.37
N LEU A 19 1.12 -10.03 -11.87
CA LEU A 19 2.00 -10.44 -10.80
C LEU A 19 2.91 -11.57 -11.28
N LEU A 20 4.21 -11.47 -11.01
CA LEU A 20 5.17 -12.52 -11.29
C LEU A 20 6.08 -12.71 -10.07
N ASN A 21 6.11 -13.92 -9.51
CA ASN A 21 6.93 -14.30 -8.35
C ASN A 21 6.74 -13.40 -7.13
N PHE A 22 5.53 -12.88 -6.91
CA PHE A 22 5.22 -12.01 -5.79
C PHE A 22 4.61 -12.80 -4.63
N LYS A 23 5.33 -12.91 -3.52
CA LYS A 23 4.97 -13.68 -2.31
C LYS A 23 4.64 -15.15 -2.63
N ASN A 24 3.37 -15.59 -2.47
CA ASN A 24 2.95 -16.96 -2.84
C ASN A 24 2.49 -17.09 -4.30
N ILE A 25 2.31 -15.97 -5.01
CA ILE A 25 1.81 -15.94 -6.38
C ILE A 25 2.97 -16.20 -7.34
N SER A 26 2.83 -17.20 -8.22
CA SER A 26 3.82 -17.51 -9.25
C SER A 26 3.69 -16.57 -10.45
N GLN A 27 2.53 -16.58 -11.08
CA GLN A 27 2.18 -15.73 -12.20
C GLN A 27 0.66 -15.63 -12.27
N GLU A 28 0.13 -14.42 -12.19
CA GLU A 28 -1.30 -14.14 -12.29
C GLU A 28 -1.55 -12.81 -12.99
N GLU A 29 -2.70 -12.72 -13.63
CA GLU A 29 -3.20 -11.54 -14.28
C GLU A 29 -4.69 -11.37 -14.01
N LEU A 30 -5.08 -10.22 -13.44
CA LEU A 30 -6.46 -9.92 -13.10
C LEU A 30 -6.93 -8.69 -13.86
N ALA A 31 -8.07 -8.81 -14.53
CA ALA A 31 -8.83 -7.68 -15.05
C ALA A 31 -9.81 -7.20 -13.98
N LEU A 32 -9.72 -5.91 -13.61
CA LEU A 32 -10.49 -5.32 -12.52
C LEU A 32 -11.53 -4.34 -13.07
N CYS A 33 -12.72 -4.29 -12.45
CA CYS A 33 -13.71 -3.28 -12.77
C CYS A 33 -13.44 -1.95 -12.03
N PRO A 34 -13.96 -0.82 -12.52
CA PRO A 34 -13.81 0.48 -11.86
C PRO A 34 -14.46 0.57 -10.47
N GLY A 35 -15.46 -0.28 -10.20
CA GLY A 35 -16.19 -0.35 -8.93
C GLY A 35 -15.61 -1.35 -7.94
N ILE A 36 -16.44 -2.26 -7.44
CA ILE A 36 -16.10 -3.20 -6.38
C ILE A 36 -15.53 -4.50 -6.97
N ASN A 37 -14.33 -4.86 -6.52
CA ASN A 37 -13.64 -6.11 -6.86
C ASN A 37 -13.47 -6.95 -5.60
N CYS A 38 -13.99 -8.16 -5.60
CA CYS A 38 -14.03 -9.06 -4.47
C CYS A 38 -13.11 -10.26 -4.68
N LEU A 39 -12.20 -10.50 -3.74
CA LEU A 39 -11.31 -11.66 -3.72
C LEU A 39 -11.74 -12.57 -2.57
N VAL A 40 -12.21 -13.76 -2.89
CA VAL A 40 -12.69 -14.75 -1.90
C VAL A 40 -11.84 -16.02 -1.95
N GLY A 41 -11.76 -16.73 -0.83
CA GLY A 41 -11.00 -17.98 -0.73
C GLY A 41 -10.53 -18.21 0.71
N ASP A 42 -9.89 -19.34 0.96
CA ASP A 42 -9.43 -19.72 2.28
C ASP A 42 -8.34 -18.81 2.84
N ASN A 43 -8.13 -18.87 4.15
CA ASN A 43 -7.03 -18.15 4.79
C ASN A 43 -5.69 -18.69 4.28
N GLY A 44 -4.77 -17.77 3.94
CA GLY A 44 -3.48 -18.14 3.34
C GLY A 44 -3.51 -18.37 1.82
N ALA A 45 -4.67 -18.37 1.16
CA ALA A 45 -4.79 -18.58 -0.29
C ALA A 45 -4.03 -17.54 -1.15
N GLY A 46 -3.80 -16.32 -0.64
CA GLY A 46 -3.08 -15.27 -1.37
C GLY A 46 -3.87 -13.97 -1.58
N LYS A 47 -5.11 -13.87 -1.07
CA LYS A 47 -5.97 -12.68 -1.20
C LYS A 47 -5.27 -11.39 -0.77
N THR A 48 -4.73 -11.37 0.45
CA THR A 48 -3.92 -10.25 0.99
C THR A 48 -2.73 -9.91 0.10
N ASN A 49 -2.14 -10.90 -0.58
CA ASN A 49 -0.99 -10.67 -1.45
C ASN A 49 -1.36 -9.91 -2.73
N VAL A 50 -2.55 -10.15 -3.28
CA VAL A 50 -3.08 -9.35 -4.41
C VAL A 50 -3.34 -7.91 -3.97
N VAL A 51 -4.00 -7.71 -2.82
CA VAL A 51 -4.27 -6.37 -2.27
C VAL A 51 -2.96 -5.64 -1.96
N ASP A 52 -1.99 -6.33 -1.36
CA ASP A 52 -0.68 -5.74 -1.06
C ASP A 52 0.10 -5.39 -2.34
N ALA A 53 -0.06 -6.13 -3.42
CA ALA A 53 0.53 -5.78 -4.71
C ALA A 53 -0.02 -4.45 -5.27
N VAL A 54 -1.33 -4.21 -5.14
CA VAL A 54 -1.94 -2.92 -5.50
C VAL A 54 -1.38 -1.79 -4.64
N TYR A 55 -1.29 -2.01 -3.32
CA TYR A 55 -0.66 -1.05 -2.41
C TYR A 55 0.82 -0.82 -2.74
N TYR A 56 1.54 -1.88 -3.13
CA TYR A 56 2.95 -1.80 -3.52
C TYR A 56 3.15 -0.91 -4.75
N LEU A 57 2.26 -0.99 -5.74
CA LEU A 57 2.27 -0.09 -6.91
C LEU A 57 2.02 1.38 -6.53
N SER A 58 1.27 1.66 -5.47
CA SER A 58 1.02 3.02 -4.98
C SER A 58 2.19 3.58 -4.16
N MET A 59 2.70 2.79 -3.22
CA MET A 59 3.61 3.25 -2.17
C MET A 59 5.06 2.78 -2.35
N CYS A 60 5.36 2.02 -3.39
CA CYS A 60 6.67 1.39 -3.65
C CYS A 60 7.18 0.51 -2.50
N LYS A 61 6.29 -0.01 -1.67
CA LYS A 61 6.60 -0.88 -0.53
C LYS A 61 5.37 -1.70 -0.13
N SER A 62 5.60 -2.83 0.53
CA SER A 62 4.53 -3.62 1.14
C SER A 62 3.80 -2.83 2.22
N SER A 63 2.50 -3.08 2.37
CA SER A 63 1.69 -2.63 3.51
C SER A 63 2.05 -3.38 4.80
N LEU A 64 2.60 -4.58 4.66
CA LEU A 64 3.04 -5.42 5.76
C LEU A 64 4.48 -5.06 6.20
N PRO A 65 4.87 -5.33 7.46
CA PRO A 65 6.21 -5.06 7.97
C PRO A 65 7.23 -6.08 7.44
N MET A 66 7.49 -6.04 6.14
CA MET A 66 8.41 -6.94 5.46
C MET A 66 9.31 -6.19 4.48
N THR A 67 10.48 -6.77 4.21
CA THR A 67 11.44 -6.23 3.23
C THR A 67 11.05 -6.65 1.80
N ASP A 68 11.57 -5.92 0.81
CA ASP A 68 11.35 -6.27 -0.60
C ASP A 68 11.85 -7.69 -0.93
N GLY A 69 12.97 -8.10 -0.32
CA GLY A 69 13.51 -9.46 -0.48
C GLY A 69 12.59 -10.57 0.04
N GLN A 70 11.77 -10.26 1.07
CA GLN A 70 10.76 -11.18 1.60
C GLN A 70 9.49 -11.23 0.73
N SER A 71 9.30 -10.24 -0.15
CA SER A 71 8.22 -10.23 -1.13
C SER A 71 8.51 -11.08 -2.37
N ILE A 72 9.75 -11.58 -2.55
CA ILE A 72 10.09 -12.53 -3.59
C ILE A 72 9.53 -13.91 -3.23
N ARG A 73 8.89 -14.59 -4.18
CA ARG A 73 8.43 -15.97 -4.04
C ARG A 73 9.58 -16.90 -3.69
N HIS A 74 9.33 -17.88 -2.82
CA HIS A 74 10.34 -18.89 -2.48
C HIS A 74 10.83 -19.62 -3.74
N GLY A 75 12.16 -19.71 -3.88
CA GLY A 75 12.81 -20.32 -5.04
C GLY A 75 12.98 -19.40 -6.25
N ALA A 76 12.51 -18.14 -6.18
CA ALA A 76 12.73 -17.14 -7.21
C ALA A 76 13.81 -16.11 -6.83
N ASP A 77 14.40 -15.46 -7.85
CA ASP A 77 15.44 -14.44 -7.66
C ASP A 77 14.89 -13.01 -7.69
N PHE A 78 13.69 -12.82 -8.21
CA PHE A 78 13.05 -11.51 -8.37
C PHE A 78 11.52 -11.62 -8.33
N PHE A 79 10.85 -10.49 -8.17
CA PHE A 79 9.42 -10.35 -8.46
C PHE A 79 9.17 -9.17 -9.39
N LEU A 80 8.00 -9.18 -10.03
CA LEU A 80 7.46 -8.08 -10.81
C LEU A 80 5.98 -7.90 -10.49
N VAL A 81 5.59 -6.65 -10.31
CA VAL A 81 4.19 -6.22 -10.22
C VAL A 81 3.96 -5.14 -11.26
N GLU A 82 2.97 -5.34 -12.15
CA GLU A 82 2.59 -4.40 -13.17
C GLU A 82 1.13 -4.03 -13.02
N GLY A 83 0.83 -2.73 -13.05
CA GLY A 83 -0.53 -2.19 -13.05
C GLY A 83 -0.79 -1.36 -14.30
N THR A 84 -1.87 -1.66 -15.02
CA THR A 84 -2.40 -0.81 -16.09
C THR A 84 -3.59 -0.02 -15.55
N TYR A 85 -3.46 1.28 -15.54
CA TYR A 85 -4.48 2.22 -15.08
C TYR A 85 -5.16 2.89 -16.26
N ALA A 86 -6.45 3.15 -16.12
CA ALA A 86 -7.24 3.88 -17.10
C ALA A 86 -8.05 4.99 -16.41
N SER A 87 -8.35 6.06 -17.14
CA SER A 87 -9.30 7.08 -16.72
C SER A 87 -10.47 7.13 -17.69
N ASP A 88 -11.61 7.63 -17.24
CA ASP A 88 -12.81 7.82 -18.09
C ASP A 88 -12.55 8.73 -19.28
N ALA A 89 -11.52 9.58 -19.23
CA ALA A 89 -11.03 10.39 -20.35
C ALA A 89 -10.17 9.60 -21.36
N GLY A 90 -10.06 8.27 -21.24
CA GLY A 90 -9.29 7.41 -22.13
C GLY A 90 -7.77 7.45 -21.93
N LYS A 91 -7.28 8.14 -20.90
CA LYS A 91 -5.85 8.14 -20.56
C LYS A 91 -5.48 6.78 -19.98
N ARG A 92 -4.39 6.19 -20.46
CA ARG A 92 -3.83 4.94 -19.95
C ARG A 92 -2.44 5.19 -19.39
N GLU A 93 -2.14 4.55 -18.26
CA GLU A 93 -0.82 4.57 -17.66
C GLU A 93 -0.43 3.18 -17.18
N THR A 94 0.81 2.79 -17.43
CA THR A 94 1.37 1.53 -16.97
C THR A 94 2.45 1.80 -15.94
N ILE A 95 2.33 1.18 -14.77
CA ILE A 95 3.31 1.23 -13.69
C ILE A 95 3.87 -0.18 -13.52
N VAL A 96 5.18 -0.32 -13.58
CA VAL A 96 5.89 -1.58 -13.37
C VAL A 96 6.86 -1.42 -12.22
N CYS A 97 6.69 -2.21 -11.18
CA CYS A 97 7.62 -2.28 -10.06
C CYS A 97 8.25 -3.68 -10.01
N SER A 98 9.56 -3.75 -10.06
CA SER A 98 10.31 -4.99 -9.93
C SER A 98 11.38 -4.85 -8.84
N PHE A 99 11.70 -5.97 -8.22
CA PHE A 99 12.80 -6.08 -7.29
C PHE A 99 13.56 -7.38 -7.52
N SER A 100 14.89 -7.30 -7.54
CA SER A 100 15.77 -8.47 -7.55
C SER A 100 16.83 -8.36 -6.46
N ARG A 101 17.27 -9.51 -5.93
CA ARG A 101 18.30 -9.55 -4.87
C ARG A 101 19.63 -8.91 -5.29
N LYS A 102 19.97 -8.97 -6.59
CA LYS A 102 21.22 -8.44 -7.15
C LYS A 102 21.06 -7.01 -7.69
N GLY A 103 19.93 -6.70 -8.34
CA GLY A 103 19.72 -5.44 -9.05
C GLY A 103 18.94 -4.38 -8.24
N GLY A 104 18.43 -4.76 -7.04
CA GLY A 104 17.60 -3.83 -6.26
C GLY A 104 16.22 -3.60 -6.85
N LYS A 105 15.61 -2.48 -6.47
CA LYS A 105 14.26 -2.07 -6.87
C LYS A 105 14.29 -1.13 -8.06
N VAL A 106 13.46 -1.42 -9.05
CA VAL A 106 13.25 -0.60 -10.24
C VAL A 106 11.77 -0.30 -10.38
N LEU A 107 11.44 0.97 -10.61
CA LEU A 107 10.08 1.44 -10.87
C LEU A 107 10.04 2.15 -12.21
N LYS A 108 9.09 1.78 -13.06
CA LYS A 108 8.89 2.40 -14.39
C LYS A 108 7.45 2.89 -14.54
N ARG A 109 7.29 4.04 -15.18
CA ARG A 109 6.00 4.58 -15.62
C ARG A 109 6.01 4.73 -17.13
N ASN A 110 5.10 4.08 -17.82
CA ASN A 110 5.02 4.07 -19.29
C ASN A 110 6.36 3.71 -19.95
N GLY A 111 7.06 2.71 -19.38
CA GLY A 111 8.37 2.25 -19.84
C GLY A 111 9.57 3.09 -19.38
N LYS A 112 9.35 4.31 -18.86
CA LYS A 112 10.43 5.18 -18.37
C LYS A 112 10.70 4.93 -16.89
N GLU A 113 11.95 4.67 -16.53
CA GLU A 113 12.40 4.45 -15.16
C GLU A 113 12.42 5.77 -14.36
N TYR A 114 12.01 5.70 -13.08
CA TYR A 114 12.12 6.80 -12.16
C TYR A 114 13.55 6.91 -11.61
N GLU A 115 14.09 8.11 -11.58
CA GLU A 115 15.36 8.39 -10.92
C GLU A 115 15.24 8.26 -9.40
N ARG A 116 14.08 8.61 -8.85
CA ARG A 116 13.78 8.54 -7.41
C ARG A 116 12.39 7.93 -7.20
N LEU A 117 12.32 6.88 -6.40
CA LEU A 117 11.04 6.24 -6.04
C LEU A 117 10.07 7.21 -5.35
N SER A 118 10.59 8.20 -4.61
CA SER A 118 9.79 9.25 -3.97
C SER A 118 8.97 10.10 -4.95
N ASP A 119 9.37 10.14 -6.23
CA ASP A 119 8.67 10.93 -7.24
C ASP A 119 7.37 10.28 -7.70
N HIS A 120 7.21 8.99 -7.39
CA HIS A 120 6.01 8.21 -7.66
C HIS A 120 4.97 8.27 -6.53
N VAL A 121 5.43 8.37 -5.27
CA VAL A 121 4.53 8.37 -4.11
C VAL A 121 3.49 9.48 -4.21
N GLY A 122 2.21 9.10 -4.11
CA GLY A 122 1.08 10.00 -4.25
C GLY A 122 0.58 10.22 -5.68
N LEU A 123 1.19 9.61 -6.70
CA LEU A 123 0.66 9.63 -8.08
C LEU A 123 -0.63 8.81 -8.20
N ILE A 124 -0.67 7.66 -7.56
CA ILE A 124 -1.82 6.77 -7.52
C ILE A 124 -2.15 6.55 -6.04
N PRO A 125 -2.99 7.39 -5.45
CA PRO A 125 -3.28 7.29 -4.02
C PRO A 125 -4.07 6.02 -3.72
N ALA A 126 -3.66 5.32 -2.65
CA ALA A 126 -4.37 4.15 -2.14
C ALA A 126 -4.48 4.21 -0.61
N VAL A 127 -5.59 3.71 -0.11
CA VAL A 127 -5.84 3.56 1.33
C VAL A 127 -6.16 2.11 1.62
N ILE A 128 -5.38 1.51 2.50
CA ILE A 128 -5.59 0.13 2.94
C ILE A 128 -6.12 0.09 4.37
N VAL A 129 -7.10 -0.78 4.59
CA VAL A 129 -7.62 -1.17 5.90
C VAL A 129 -7.38 -2.67 6.04
N SER A 130 -6.60 -3.07 7.02
CA SER A 130 -6.19 -4.47 7.20
C SER A 130 -6.14 -4.86 8.67
N PRO A 131 -6.08 -6.16 9.01
CA PRO A 131 -5.90 -6.62 10.38
C PRO A 131 -4.63 -6.08 11.06
N ALA A 132 -3.58 -5.79 10.28
CA ALA A 132 -2.34 -5.20 10.78
C ALA A 132 -2.53 -3.79 11.37
N ASP A 133 -3.56 -3.06 10.96
CA ASP A 133 -3.87 -1.73 11.49
C ASP A 133 -4.24 -1.76 12.99
N SER A 134 -4.56 -2.92 13.57
CA SER A 134 -4.73 -3.07 15.01
C SER A 134 -3.50 -2.58 15.80
N ALA A 135 -2.31 -2.64 15.23
CA ALA A 135 -1.08 -2.10 15.77
C ALA A 135 -1.14 -0.58 16.04
N LEU A 136 -1.97 0.18 15.30
CA LEU A 136 -2.20 1.60 15.58
C LEU A 136 -2.79 1.86 16.96
N ILE A 137 -3.53 0.90 17.52
CA ILE A 137 -4.11 1.00 18.86
C ILE A 137 -3.26 0.25 19.88
N SER A 138 -2.85 -1.00 19.58
CA SER A 138 -2.18 -1.90 20.52
C SER A 138 -0.71 -1.55 20.76
N ASP A 139 -0.02 -1.04 19.75
CA ASP A 139 1.41 -0.89 19.76
C ASP A 139 1.88 0.50 20.22
N ALA A 140 3.19 0.68 20.22
CA ALA A 140 3.81 1.95 20.56
C ALA A 140 3.53 3.05 19.51
N ALA A 141 3.87 4.27 19.85
CA ALA A 141 3.70 5.46 19.00
C ALA A 141 4.38 5.35 17.61
N ASP A 142 5.34 4.43 17.44
CA ASP A 142 6.03 4.22 16.16
C ASP A 142 5.07 3.87 15.03
N GLU A 143 4.08 2.98 15.27
CA GLU A 143 3.10 2.61 14.25
C GLU A 143 2.22 3.80 13.85
N ARG A 144 1.80 4.61 14.81
CA ARG A 144 1.00 5.82 14.53
C ARG A 144 1.80 6.88 13.78
N ARG A 145 3.12 7.02 14.07
CA ARG A 145 4.01 7.88 13.26
C ARG A 145 4.22 7.34 11.85
N ARG A 146 4.38 6.02 11.68
CA ARG A 146 4.46 5.39 10.35
C ARG A 146 3.19 5.62 9.55
N TYR A 147 2.01 5.49 10.20
CA TYR A 147 0.72 5.79 9.60
C TYR A 147 0.65 7.25 9.11
N LEU A 148 0.95 8.24 9.98
CA LEU A 148 0.97 9.65 9.60
C LEU A 148 1.95 9.93 8.46
N ASN A 149 3.14 9.35 8.52
CA ASN A 149 4.15 9.53 7.47
C ASN A 149 3.67 8.95 6.13
N ALA A 150 3.12 7.73 6.11
CA ALA A 150 2.62 7.12 4.90
C ALA A 150 1.43 7.91 4.31
N PHE A 151 0.53 8.38 5.17
CA PHE A 151 -0.63 9.16 4.78
C PHE A 151 -0.22 10.53 4.19
N ILE A 152 0.53 11.34 4.94
CA ILE A 152 0.88 12.70 4.51
C ILE A 152 1.82 12.68 3.30
N SER A 153 2.73 11.70 3.20
CA SER A 153 3.65 11.57 2.06
C SER A 153 2.96 11.36 0.72
N GLN A 154 1.75 10.80 0.70
CA GLN A 154 0.95 10.69 -0.53
C GLN A 154 0.42 12.06 -0.99
N LEU A 155 0.30 13.01 -0.09
CA LEU A 155 -0.31 14.32 -0.32
C LEU A 155 0.73 15.43 -0.51
N ASP A 156 1.88 15.29 0.13
CA ASP A 156 2.89 16.34 0.22
C ASP A 156 4.29 15.79 -0.02
N ARG A 157 4.83 16.07 -1.20
CA ARG A 157 6.19 15.67 -1.59
C ARG A 157 7.28 16.37 -0.76
N ALA A 158 7.05 17.61 -0.35
CA ALA A 158 8.02 18.34 0.50
C ALA A 158 8.08 17.72 1.90
N TYR A 159 6.93 17.28 2.43
CA TYR A 159 6.87 16.52 3.67
C TYR A 159 7.65 15.20 3.57
N LEU A 160 7.45 14.41 2.50
CA LEU A 160 8.22 13.18 2.30
C LEU A 160 9.73 13.47 2.28
N GLY A 161 10.15 14.51 1.57
CA GLY A 161 11.55 14.95 1.53
C GLY A 161 12.08 15.31 2.91
N SER A 162 11.30 16.05 3.71
CA SER A 162 11.66 16.43 5.08
C SER A 162 11.76 15.21 6.00
N VAL A 163 10.86 14.23 5.91
CA VAL A 163 10.91 12.98 6.69
C VAL A 163 12.18 12.19 6.35
N MET A 164 12.50 12.05 5.07
CA MET A 164 13.71 11.33 4.64
C MET A 164 14.99 11.98 5.17
N ARG A 165 15.09 13.31 5.06
CA ARG A 165 16.26 14.07 5.55
C ARG A 165 16.35 14.03 7.07
N TYR A 166 15.25 14.26 7.78
CA TYR A 166 15.19 14.16 9.23
C TYR A 166 15.69 12.82 9.74
N ASN A 167 15.22 11.72 9.15
CA ASN A 167 15.66 10.38 9.55
C ASN A 167 17.14 10.13 9.26
N ALA A 168 17.67 10.63 8.15
CA ALA A 168 19.09 10.53 7.83
C ALA A 168 19.94 11.32 8.84
N VAL A 169 19.57 12.58 9.12
CA VAL A 169 20.25 13.42 10.10
C VAL A 169 20.19 12.84 11.51
N LEU A 170 19.01 12.28 11.90
CA LEU A 170 18.83 11.62 13.19
C LEU A 170 19.75 10.41 13.34
N ALA A 171 19.88 9.60 12.29
CA ALA A 171 20.78 8.45 12.30
C ALA A 171 22.26 8.88 12.45
N GLU A 172 22.68 9.91 11.73
CA GLU A 172 24.05 10.45 11.84
C GLU A 172 24.32 11.07 13.22
N ARG A 173 23.37 11.85 13.75
CA ARG A 173 23.47 12.40 15.11
C ARG A 173 23.60 11.28 16.15
N ASN A 174 22.78 10.23 16.06
CA ASN A 174 22.85 9.09 16.97
C ASN A 174 24.16 8.30 16.83
N ARG A 175 24.76 8.24 15.63
CA ARG A 175 26.09 7.68 15.43
C ARG A 175 27.17 8.53 16.10
N LEU A 176 27.08 9.85 15.98
CA LEU A 176 28.00 10.80 16.61
C LEU A 176 27.95 10.72 18.13
N LEU A 177 26.75 10.63 18.73
CA LEU A 177 26.55 10.52 20.18
C LEU A 177 27.30 9.32 20.81
N LYS A 178 27.54 8.23 20.07
CA LYS A 178 28.31 7.07 20.52
C LYS A 178 29.83 7.29 20.59
N THR A 179 30.34 8.35 19.98
CA THR A 179 31.79 8.60 19.81
C THR A 179 32.31 9.77 20.63
N ARG A 180 31.63 10.21 21.71
CA ARG A 180 31.93 11.43 22.46
C ARG A 180 32.03 12.65 21.54
N PRO A 181 30.92 13.20 21.12
CA PRO A 181 30.85 14.23 20.09
C PRO A 181 31.45 15.55 20.55
N ASP A 182 32.09 16.24 19.62
CA ASP A 182 32.35 17.69 19.73
C ASP A 182 31.02 18.46 19.71
N GLU A 183 30.92 19.47 20.54
CA GLU A 183 29.72 20.28 20.70
C GLU A 183 29.33 20.99 19.40
N THR A 184 30.30 21.47 18.63
CA THR A 184 30.06 22.13 17.33
C THR A 184 29.38 21.20 16.32
N MET A 185 29.83 19.94 16.28
CA MET A 185 29.23 18.96 15.40
C MET A 185 27.79 18.64 15.80
N LEU A 186 27.48 18.52 17.10
CA LEU A 186 26.11 18.36 17.57
C LEU A 186 25.21 19.52 17.17
N GLN A 187 25.70 20.77 17.29
CA GLN A 187 24.93 21.95 16.90
C GLN A 187 24.54 21.93 15.42
N ILE A 188 25.44 21.48 14.52
CA ILE A 188 25.14 21.37 13.09
C ILE A 188 23.99 20.38 12.85
N TYR A 189 23.99 19.20 13.48
CA TYR A 189 22.91 18.24 13.36
C TYR A 189 21.63 18.75 14.03
N ASP A 190 21.72 19.43 15.17
CA ASP A 190 20.58 20.05 15.85
C ASP A 190 19.86 21.05 14.94
N MET A 191 20.62 21.94 14.25
CA MET A 191 20.04 22.89 13.28
C MET A 191 19.29 22.18 12.15
N GLN A 192 19.86 21.12 11.57
CA GLN A 192 19.20 20.36 10.50
C GLN A 192 17.96 19.59 11.00
N LEU A 193 18.02 19.03 12.22
CA LEU A 193 16.85 18.40 12.84
C LEU A 193 15.75 19.43 13.09
N CYS A 194 16.09 20.65 13.54
CA CYS A 194 15.12 21.73 13.75
C CYS A 194 14.45 22.15 12.45
N GLU A 195 15.20 22.36 11.37
CA GLU A 195 14.65 22.73 10.07
C GLU A 195 13.61 21.75 9.59
N HIS A 196 13.98 20.46 9.48
CA HIS A 196 13.08 19.43 8.98
C HIS A 196 12.00 19.04 10.00
N GLY A 197 12.33 19.03 11.28
CA GLY A 197 11.42 18.66 12.35
C GLY A 197 10.24 19.62 12.49
N LYS A 198 10.46 20.92 12.39
CA LYS A 198 9.40 21.94 12.41
C LYS A 198 8.44 21.78 11.23
N ALA A 199 8.98 21.54 10.02
CA ALA A 199 8.17 21.31 8.84
C ALA A 199 7.28 20.05 9.00
N ILE A 200 7.85 18.95 9.53
CA ILE A 200 7.12 17.71 9.78
C ILE A 200 6.05 17.90 10.86
N HIS A 201 6.39 18.57 11.96
CA HIS A 201 5.47 18.86 13.07
C HIS A 201 4.24 19.63 12.57
N ALA A 202 4.43 20.75 11.87
CA ALA A 202 3.37 21.60 11.37
C ALA A 202 2.39 20.82 10.49
N ARG A 203 2.92 19.97 9.59
CA ARG A 203 2.06 19.15 8.70
C ARG A 203 1.33 18.04 9.44
N ARG A 204 1.97 17.37 10.42
CA ARG A 204 1.29 16.34 11.21
C ARG A 204 0.16 16.92 12.05
N GLN A 205 0.36 18.10 12.65
CA GLN A 205 -0.67 18.78 13.40
C GLN A 205 -1.85 19.16 12.51
N GLU A 206 -1.61 19.82 11.38
CA GLU A 206 -2.65 20.19 10.41
C GLU A 206 -3.48 18.98 9.97
N PHE A 207 -2.81 17.88 9.60
CA PHE A 207 -3.53 16.69 9.15
C PHE A 207 -4.26 15.95 10.28
N ALA A 208 -3.75 15.96 11.51
CA ALA A 208 -4.47 15.42 12.65
C ALA A 208 -5.75 16.23 12.94
N GLU A 209 -5.68 17.57 12.87
CA GLU A 209 -6.84 18.46 13.02
C GLU A 209 -7.88 18.22 11.91
N ARG A 210 -7.46 17.98 10.68
CA ARG A 210 -8.36 17.63 9.57
C ARG A 210 -8.98 16.22 9.72
N LEU A 211 -8.23 15.25 10.22
CA LEU A 211 -8.72 13.88 10.42
C LEU A 211 -9.75 13.79 11.54
N GLN A 212 -9.61 14.56 12.62
CA GLN A 212 -10.45 14.46 13.80
C GLN A 212 -11.96 14.54 13.50
N PRO A 213 -12.50 15.60 12.88
CA PRO A 213 -13.94 15.71 12.64
C PRO A 213 -14.46 14.64 11.66
N VAL A 214 -13.66 14.28 10.66
CA VAL A 214 -14.04 13.26 9.66
C VAL A 214 -14.05 11.86 10.29
N THR A 215 -13.06 11.55 11.15
CA THR A 215 -13.03 10.29 11.90
C THR A 215 -14.24 10.18 12.84
N ALA A 216 -14.57 11.25 13.56
CA ALA A 216 -15.73 11.27 14.44
C ALA A 216 -17.04 11.05 13.66
N ALA A 217 -17.20 11.65 12.49
CA ALA A 217 -18.38 11.46 11.63
C ALA A 217 -18.53 10.01 11.15
N TYR A 218 -17.46 9.39 10.62
CA TYR A 218 -17.50 7.99 10.20
C TYR A 218 -17.70 7.04 11.38
N TYR A 219 -17.09 7.32 12.54
CA TYR A 219 -17.30 6.51 13.73
C TYR A 219 -18.76 6.57 14.22
N SER A 220 -19.37 7.75 14.23
CA SER A 220 -20.78 7.95 14.54
C SER A 220 -21.69 7.06 13.69
N ILE A 221 -21.47 7.04 12.36
CA ILE A 221 -22.20 6.17 11.44
C ILE A 221 -22.01 4.68 11.80
N LEU A 222 -20.77 4.24 12.03
CA LEU A 222 -20.45 2.84 12.30
C LEU A 222 -20.87 2.37 13.69
N SER A 223 -20.97 3.26 14.69
CA SER A 223 -21.34 2.94 16.07
C SER A 223 -22.83 3.18 16.36
N GLY A 224 -23.55 3.91 15.49
CA GLY A 224 -24.92 4.35 15.72
C GLY A 224 -25.02 5.42 16.81
N ASP A 225 -24.12 6.41 16.80
CA ASP A 225 -24.07 7.58 17.69
C ASP A 225 -23.94 7.25 19.20
N ARG A 226 -23.35 6.10 19.52
CA ARG A 226 -23.30 5.64 20.93
C ARG A 226 -22.21 6.29 21.75
N GLU A 227 -21.06 6.59 21.12
CA GLU A 227 -19.88 7.14 21.81
C GLU A 227 -19.19 8.19 20.94
N GLN A 228 -18.50 9.11 21.60
CA GLN A 228 -17.65 10.09 20.94
C GLN A 228 -16.19 9.61 20.88
N VAL A 229 -15.53 9.90 19.78
CA VAL A 229 -14.11 9.57 19.59
C VAL A 229 -13.30 10.83 19.31
N GLU A 230 -12.06 10.79 19.75
CA GLU A 230 -11.11 11.88 19.60
C GLU A 230 -9.76 11.35 19.13
N LEU A 231 -9.08 12.14 18.31
CA LEU A 231 -7.66 11.96 18.01
C LEU A 231 -6.94 13.30 18.15
N HIS A 232 -5.76 13.27 18.79
CA HIS A 232 -4.95 14.45 19.04
C HIS A 232 -3.50 14.19 18.72
N TYR A 233 -2.85 15.10 18.01
CA TYR A 233 -1.41 15.04 17.81
C TYR A 233 -0.70 15.58 19.05
N LYS A 234 0.14 14.74 19.65
CA LYS A 234 0.93 15.06 20.84
C LYS A 234 2.39 15.17 20.47
N SER A 235 2.99 16.35 20.70
CA SER A 235 4.39 16.65 20.48
C SER A 235 4.88 17.63 21.55
N GLU A 236 6.15 17.55 21.91
CA GLU A 236 6.79 18.57 22.76
C GLU A 236 6.89 19.92 22.04
N LEU A 237 6.90 19.89 20.69
CA LEU A 237 6.95 21.09 19.86
C LEU A 237 5.64 21.90 19.87
N ASN A 238 4.56 21.36 20.45
CA ASN A 238 3.31 22.11 20.67
C ASN A 238 3.50 23.23 21.69
N ASP A 239 4.40 23.05 22.66
CA ASP A 239 4.56 23.93 23.82
C ASP A 239 5.84 24.75 23.78
N ARG A 240 6.89 24.28 23.06
CA ARG A 240 8.23 24.88 23.11
C ARG A 240 8.95 24.83 21.75
N PRO A 241 9.86 25.79 21.47
CA PRO A 241 10.73 25.74 20.29
C PRO A 241 11.61 24.48 20.26
N PHE A 242 11.80 23.89 19.10
CA PHE A 242 12.56 22.64 18.97
C PHE A 242 14.04 22.81 19.34
N GLU A 243 14.63 23.97 19.10
CA GLU A 243 15.99 24.31 19.48
C GLU A 243 16.19 24.20 20.99
N GLU A 244 15.28 24.75 21.78
CA GLU A 244 15.32 24.67 23.25
C GLU A 244 15.17 23.22 23.74
N ILE A 245 14.27 22.47 23.14
CA ILE A 245 14.04 21.05 23.47
C ILE A 245 15.31 20.23 23.26
N LEU A 246 16.00 20.41 22.11
CA LEU A 246 17.24 19.70 21.82
C LEU A 246 18.40 20.14 22.72
N LEU A 247 18.47 21.41 23.03
CA LEU A 247 19.50 21.95 23.95
C LEU A 247 19.36 21.35 25.36
N ASP A 248 18.14 21.34 25.90
CA ASP A 248 17.83 20.75 27.22
C ASP A 248 18.06 19.23 27.25
N ALA A 249 17.77 18.55 26.14
CA ALA A 249 17.95 17.09 26.04
C ALA A 249 19.43 16.68 25.87
N ARG A 250 20.34 17.60 25.53
CA ARG A 250 21.72 17.29 25.08
C ARG A 250 22.49 16.40 26.06
N GLN A 251 22.51 16.75 27.36
CA GLN A 251 23.20 15.94 28.35
C GLN A 251 22.63 14.53 28.48
N LYS A 252 21.30 14.41 28.42
CA LYS A 252 20.60 13.13 28.43
C LYS A 252 20.90 12.31 27.17
N ASP A 253 20.98 12.95 26.01
CA ASP A 253 21.33 12.33 24.74
C ASP A 253 22.74 11.75 24.76
N ILE A 254 23.71 12.50 25.31
CA ILE A 254 25.11 12.04 25.45
C ILE A 254 25.20 10.82 26.35
N VAL A 255 24.49 10.82 27.50
CA VAL A 255 24.47 9.68 28.43
C VAL A 255 23.80 8.45 27.83
N ASN A 256 22.72 8.64 27.08
CA ASN A 256 21.96 7.53 26.47
C ASN A 256 22.50 7.11 25.09
N GLU A 257 23.46 7.83 24.51
CA GLU A 257 24.02 7.57 23.17
C GLU A 257 22.98 7.63 22.02
N PHE A 258 21.85 8.29 22.23
CA PHE A 258 20.83 8.52 21.22
C PHE A 258 19.98 9.76 21.51
N THR A 259 19.33 10.31 20.49
CA THR A 259 18.45 11.47 20.58
C THR A 259 17.16 11.12 21.31
N THR A 260 16.91 11.76 22.46
CA THR A 260 15.78 11.43 23.36
C THR A 260 14.56 12.32 23.16
N ALA A 261 14.68 13.45 22.45
CA ALA A 261 13.63 14.45 22.26
C ALA A 261 13.45 14.82 20.77
N GLY A 262 12.24 15.21 20.35
CA GLY A 262 11.90 15.64 19.00
C GLY A 262 10.82 14.84 18.34
N ILE A 263 10.50 15.13 17.07
CA ILE A 263 9.34 14.63 16.34
C ILE A 263 9.29 13.09 16.15
N HIS A 264 10.38 12.42 16.34
CA HIS A 264 10.47 10.95 16.37
C HIS A 264 9.96 10.35 17.72
N ARG A 265 9.58 11.19 18.68
CA ARG A 265 8.92 10.84 19.95
C ARG A 265 7.46 11.22 20.00
N ASP A 266 6.97 11.94 19.01
CA ASP A 266 5.57 12.36 18.92
C ASP A 266 4.61 11.18 18.85
N ASP A 267 3.36 11.43 19.17
CA ASP A 267 2.29 10.43 19.16
C ASP A 267 0.98 11.00 18.61
N LEU A 268 0.14 10.11 18.08
CA LEU A 268 -1.26 10.37 17.77
C LEU A 268 -2.10 9.70 18.85
N VAL A 269 -2.62 10.48 19.78
CA VAL A 269 -3.41 9.97 20.93
C VAL A 269 -4.83 9.71 20.47
N LEU A 270 -5.30 8.47 20.66
CA LEU A 270 -6.63 7.99 20.29
C LEU A 270 -7.49 7.79 21.54
N LYS A 271 -8.69 8.40 21.59
CA LYS A 271 -9.58 8.33 22.75
C LYS A 271 -11.00 7.96 22.35
N ILE A 272 -11.74 7.41 23.32
CA ILE A 272 -13.18 7.14 23.26
C ILE A 272 -13.80 7.60 24.57
N GLY A 273 -14.84 8.44 24.52
CA GLY A 273 -15.48 9.02 25.70
C GLY A 273 -14.50 9.76 26.61
N GLY A 274 -13.46 10.40 26.05
CA GLY A 274 -12.40 11.08 26.79
C GLY A 274 -11.28 10.16 27.34
N TYR A 275 -11.41 8.83 27.25
CA TYR A 275 -10.45 7.86 27.77
C TYR A 275 -9.57 7.25 26.66
N PRO A 276 -8.32 6.81 26.98
CA PRO A 276 -7.48 6.15 26.01
C PRO A 276 -8.13 4.90 25.40
N LEU A 277 -8.30 4.88 24.07
CA LEU A 277 -8.96 3.81 23.32
C LEU A 277 -8.34 2.44 23.57
N ARG A 278 -7.01 2.36 23.68
CA ARG A 278 -6.28 1.11 23.95
C ARG A 278 -6.73 0.42 25.24
N LYS A 279 -7.04 1.19 26.30
CA LYS A 279 -7.35 0.64 27.63
C LYS A 279 -8.84 0.43 27.87
N TYR A 280 -9.68 1.31 27.29
CA TYR A 280 -11.10 1.39 27.63
C TYR A 280 -12.02 0.99 26.48
N GLY A 281 -11.52 0.95 25.24
CA GLY A 281 -12.30 0.52 24.10
C GLY A 281 -12.43 -1.01 24.02
N SER A 282 -13.65 -1.52 23.85
CA SER A 282 -13.88 -2.92 23.49
C SER A 282 -13.26 -3.23 22.12
N GLN A 283 -13.03 -4.52 21.80
CA GLN A 283 -12.47 -4.92 20.50
C GLN A 283 -13.31 -4.41 19.32
N GLY A 284 -14.64 -4.43 19.44
CA GLY A 284 -15.53 -3.90 18.42
C GLY A 284 -15.41 -2.38 18.24
N GLN A 285 -15.30 -1.63 19.35
CA GLN A 285 -15.09 -0.18 19.34
C GLN A 285 -13.73 0.18 18.71
N GLN A 286 -12.66 -0.52 19.10
CA GLN A 286 -11.33 -0.33 18.53
C GLN A 286 -11.31 -0.53 17.01
N LYS A 287 -11.99 -1.58 16.51
CA LYS A 287 -12.09 -1.83 15.07
C LYS A 287 -12.92 -0.79 14.33
N SER A 288 -14.08 -0.43 14.88
CA SER A 288 -14.88 0.65 14.29
C SER A 288 -14.10 1.95 14.21
N PHE A 289 -13.29 2.25 15.24
CA PHE A 289 -12.41 3.41 15.23
C PHE A 289 -11.36 3.33 14.12
N LEU A 290 -10.69 2.18 13.95
CA LEU A 290 -9.69 1.99 12.89
C LEU A 290 -10.30 2.15 11.50
N ILE A 291 -11.47 1.56 11.28
CA ILE A 291 -12.19 1.72 10.00
C ILE A 291 -12.54 3.19 9.79
N ALA A 292 -13.12 3.86 10.79
CA ALA A 292 -13.47 5.27 10.72
C ALA A 292 -12.25 6.15 10.42
N LEU A 293 -11.11 5.90 11.08
CA LEU A 293 -9.85 6.61 10.85
C LEU A 293 -9.35 6.43 9.40
N LYS A 294 -9.44 5.22 8.85
CA LYS A 294 -9.01 4.93 7.49
C LYS A 294 -9.97 5.51 6.43
N LEU A 295 -11.27 5.48 6.68
CA LEU A 295 -12.25 6.15 5.82
C LEU A 295 -12.08 7.68 5.88
N ALA A 296 -11.73 8.23 7.04
CA ALA A 296 -11.36 9.64 7.17
C ALA A 296 -10.08 9.97 6.39
N GLN A 297 -9.07 9.10 6.46
CA GLN A 297 -7.88 9.22 5.62
C GLN A 297 -8.26 9.24 4.14
N TYR A 298 -9.12 8.32 3.68
CA TYR A 298 -9.62 8.28 2.31
C TYR A 298 -10.26 9.61 1.91
N ALA A 299 -11.20 10.11 2.70
CA ALA A 299 -11.91 11.36 2.43
C ALA A 299 -10.96 12.57 2.36
N VAL A 300 -9.99 12.66 3.29
CA VAL A 300 -8.99 13.74 3.29
C VAL A 300 -8.05 13.64 2.08
N VAL A 301 -7.66 12.43 1.66
CA VAL A 301 -6.86 12.22 0.44
C VAL A 301 -7.66 12.64 -0.79
N ALA A 302 -8.90 12.17 -0.92
CA ALA A 302 -9.77 12.52 -2.04
C ALA A 302 -9.99 14.04 -2.14
N GLN A 303 -10.29 14.69 -1.03
CA GLN A 303 -10.47 16.16 -0.98
C GLN A 303 -9.19 16.92 -1.36
N THR A 304 -8.03 16.46 -0.89
CA THR A 304 -6.76 17.17 -1.10
C THR A 304 -6.25 17.00 -2.52
N LYS A 305 -6.40 15.80 -3.10
CA LYS A 305 -5.94 15.45 -4.45
C LYS A 305 -6.94 15.85 -5.54
N GLY A 306 -8.23 15.96 -5.21
CA GLY A 306 -9.31 16.04 -6.20
C GLY A 306 -9.54 14.73 -6.95
N GLU A 307 -8.96 13.63 -6.52
CA GLU A 307 -9.04 12.31 -7.12
C GLU A 307 -9.42 11.27 -6.06
N ARG A 308 -10.22 10.28 -6.45
CA ARG A 308 -10.63 9.18 -5.55
C ARG A 308 -9.50 8.18 -5.41
N PRO A 309 -8.98 7.90 -4.19
CA PRO A 309 -8.00 6.84 -3.97
C PRO A 309 -8.58 5.45 -4.27
N ILE A 310 -7.71 4.47 -4.52
CA ILE A 310 -8.11 3.06 -4.48
C ILE A 310 -8.29 2.66 -3.02
N LEU A 311 -9.47 2.11 -2.68
CA LEU A 311 -9.76 1.62 -1.34
C LEU A 311 -9.52 0.11 -1.26
N LEU A 312 -8.67 -0.31 -0.34
CA LEU A 312 -8.27 -1.69 -0.14
C LEU A 312 -8.79 -2.16 1.23
N LEU A 313 -9.74 -3.09 1.25
CA LEU A 313 -10.38 -3.63 2.45
C LEU A 313 -9.96 -5.10 2.62
N ASP A 314 -8.94 -5.37 3.43
CA ASP A 314 -8.38 -6.70 3.60
C ASP A 314 -8.85 -7.35 4.89
N ASP A 315 -9.56 -8.48 4.77
CA ASP A 315 -10.01 -9.40 5.83
C ASP A 315 -10.68 -8.68 7.04
N LEU A 316 -11.56 -7.72 6.76
CA LEU A 316 -12.16 -6.89 7.81
C LEU A 316 -13.36 -7.53 8.50
N PHE A 317 -14.05 -8.44 7.82
CA PHE A 317 -15.39 -8.87 8.22
C PHE A 317 -15.41 -9.92 9.32
N ASP A 318 -14.31 -10.64 9.54
CA ASP A 318 -14.24 -11.76 10.51
C ASP A 318 -14.41 -11.36 11.97
N LYS A 319 -14.29 -10.07 12.27
CA LYS A 319 -14.33 -9.58 13.65
C LYS A 319 -15.30 -8.40 13.85
N LEU A 320 -16.15 -8.13 12.85
CA LEU A 320 -17.25 -7.17 12.95
C LEU A 320 -18.57 -7.92 13.09
N ASP A 321 -19.51 -7.36 13.85
CA ASP A 321 -20.89 -7.85 13.83
C ASP A 321 -21.57 -7.55 12.47
N ALA A 322 -22.60 -8.32 12.15
CA ALA A 322 -23.27 -8.24 10.86
C ALA A 322 -23.83 -6.83 10.55
N GLY A 323 -24.28 -6.10 11.57
CA GLY A 323 -24.81 -4.76 11.39
C GLY A 323 -23.72 -3.77 10.96
N ARG A 324 -22.54 -3.84 11.57
CA ARG A 324 -21.41 -2.97 11.19
C ARG A 324 -20.86 -3.30 9.81
N VAL A 325 -20.83 -4.59 9.44
CA VAL A 325 -20.45 -5.00 8.08
C VAL A 325 -21.42 -4.44 7.05
N GLU A 326 -22.73 -4.55 7.29
CA GLU A 326 -23.74 -4.01 6.38
C GLU A 326 -23.64 -2.48 6.26
N GLN A 327 -23.42 -1.79 7.38
CA GLN A 327 -23.19 -0.34 7.37
C GLN A 327 -21.93 0.06 6.60
N LEU A 328 -20.83 -0.67 6.79
CA LEU A 328 -19.58 -0.41 6.07
C LEU A 328 -19.76 -0.60 4.57
N ILE A 329 -20.34 -1.73 4.13
CA ILE A 329 -20.55 -1.99 2.71
C ILE A 329 -21.50 -0.96 2.10
N ARG A 330 -22.61 -0.61 2.77
CA ARG A 330 -23.50 0.45 2.31
C ARG A 330 -22.77 1.79 2.15
N LEU A 331 -21.91 2.12 3.11
CA LEU A 331 -21.14 3.36 3.10
C LEU A 331 -20.15 3.40 1.92
N VAL A 332 -19.41 2.31 1.68
CA VAL A 332 -18.40 2.26 0.62
C VAL A 332 -18.99 2.00 -0.77
N SER A 333 -20.24 1.51 -0.86
CA SER A 333 -20.96 1.37 -2.14
C SER A 333 -21.59 2.67 -2.64
N ASP A 334 -21.45 3.78 -1.89
CA ASP A 334 -21.89 5.10 -2.32
C ASP A 334 -20.90 5.66 -3.37
N ASP A 335 -21.40 6.47 -4.29
CA ASP A 335 -20.64 7.13 -5.37
C ASP A 335 -19.50 8.02 -4.89
N THR A 336 -19.37 8.25 -3.58
CA THR A 336 -18.24 8.97 -2.99
C THR A 336 -16.92 8.19 -3.03
N PHE A 337 -17.00 6.86 -3.09
CA PHE A 337 -15.83 6.00 -3.18
C PHE A 337 -15.54 5.65 -4.65
N GLY A 338 -14.24 5.51 -4.97
CA GLY A 338 -13.78 5.08 -6.28
C GLY A 338 -13.68 3.55 -6.36
N GLN A 339 -12.62 3.07 -6.99
CA GLN A 339 -12.37 1.63 -7.09
C GLN A 339 -12.06 1.02 -5.72
N ILE A 340 -12.68 -0.13 -5.44
CA ILE A 340 -12.55 -0.83 -4.17
C ILE A 340 -12.11 -2.27 -4.43
N LEU A 341 -11.14 -2.75 -3.66
CA LEU A 341 -10.80 -4.18 -3.57
C LEU A 341 -11.16 -4.68 -2.17
N ILE A 342 -11.93 -5.76 -2.10
CA ILE A 342 -12.39 -6.36 -0.85
C ILE A 342 -11.92 -7.81 -0.80
N THR A 343 -11.35 -8.25 0.34
CA THR A 343 -11.06 -9.66 0.57
C THR A 343 -11.93 -10.23 1.69
N ASP A 344 -12.38 -11.46 1.52
CA ASP A 344 -13.12 -12.21 2.54
C ASP A 344 -12.83 -13.72 2.43
N CYS A 345 -12.88 -14.43 3.56
CA CYS A 345 -12.81 -15.88 3.60
C CYS A 345 -14.21 -16.54 3.38
N ASN A 346 -15.31 -15.78 3.47
CA ASN A 346 -16.67 -16.28 3.35
C ASN A 346 -17.40 -15.72 2.10
N PRO A 347 -17.35 -16.42 0.96
CA PRO A 347 -17.96 -15.96 -0.29
C PRO A 347 -19.47 -15.77 -0.20
N THR A 348 -20.17 -16.65 0.54
CA THR A 348 -21.63 -16.58 0.68
C THR A 348 -22.07 -15.34 1.45
N ARG A 349 -21.33 -15.00 2.52
CA ARG A 349 -21.58 -13.79 3.31
C ARG A 349 -21.42 -12.56 2.45
N LEU A 350 -20.30 -12.46 1.74
CA LEU A 350 -19.95 -11.29 0.94
C LEU A 350 -20.93 -11.10 -0.22
N LYS A 351 -21.23 -12.15 -0.99
CA LYS A 351 -22.24 -12.12 -2.07
C LYS A 351 -23.59 -11.61 -1.57
N ARG A 352 -24.10 -12.17 -0.46
CA ARG A 352 -25.38 -11.75 0.12
C ARG A 352 -25.43 -10.28 0.50
N ILE A 353 -24.32 -9.73 1.01
CA ILE A 353 -24.27 -8.32 1.44
C ILE A 353 -24.20 -7.41 0.22
N LEU A 354 -23.39 -7.74 -0.78
CA LEU A 354 -23.25 -6.96 -2.02
C LEU A 354 -24.53 -6.98 -2.86
N ASP A 355 -25.17 -8.14 -3.00
CA ASP A 355 -26.47 -8.27 -3.72
C ASP A 355 -27.56 -7.42 -3.05
N LYS A 356 -27.56 -7.29 -1.72
CA LYS A 356 -28.45 -6.38 -1.00
C LYS A 356 -28.13 -4.89 -1.22
N ALA A 357 -26.87 -4.54 -1.38
CA ALA A 357 -26.43 -3.18 -1.63
C ALA A 357 -26.74 -2.71 -3.06
N GLY A 358 -27.05 -3.64 -3.99
CA GLY A 358 -27.54 -3.35 -5.35
C GLY A 358 -26.46 -2.87 -6.30
N GLY A 359 -25.16 -3.00 -5.96
CA GLY A 359 -24.05 -2.59 -6.81
C GLY A 359 -23.53 -3.72 -7.72
N ASP A 360 -22.99 -3.36 -8.88
CA ASP A 360 -22.22 -4.27 -9.71
C ASP A 360 -20.85 -4.53 -9.09
N TYR A 361 -20.43 -5.80 -9.10
CA TYR A 361 -19.11 -6.18 -8.58
C TYR A 361 -18.52 -7.33 -9.39
N THR A 362 -17.19 -7.36 -9.45
CA THR A 362 -16.43 -8.50 -9.97
C THR A 362 -16.02 -9.41 -8.82
N LEU A 363 -16.16 -10.72 -9.00
CA LEU A 363 -15.81 -11.72 -8.00
C LEU A 363 -14.69 -12.61 -8.52
N PHE A 364 -13.63 -12.76 -7.72
CA PHE A 364 -12.49 -13.64 -7.95
C PHE A 364 -12.40 -14.67 -6.84
N SER A 365 -12.20 -15.94 -7.21
CA SER A 365 -11.82 -17.02 -6.30
C SER A 365 -10.30 -17.15 -6.25
N VAL A 366 -9.74 -17.23 -5.05
CA VAL A 366 -8.28 -17.32 -4.83
C VAL A 366 -7.98 -18.63 -4.11
N ALA A 367 -7.14 -19.47 -4.71
CA ALA A 367 -6.70 -20.75 -4.16
C ALA A 367 -5.20 -20.97 -4.44
N GLU A 368 -4.39 -21.21 -3.41
CA GLU A 368 -2.95 -21.52 -3.53
C GLU A 368 -2.13 -20.53 -4.38
N GLY A 369 -2.53 -19.25 -4.37
CA GLY A 369 -1.89 -18.20 -5.17
C GLY A 369 -2.42 -18.08 -6.60
N ALA A 370 -3.32 -18.97 -7.04
CA ALA A 370 -4.03 -18.85 -8.31
C ALA A 370 -5.33 -18.04 -8.14
N VAL A 371 -5.68 -17.24 -9.16
CA VAL A 371 -6.86 -16.37 -9.14
C VAL A 371 -7.76 -16.67 -10.32
N THR A 372 -9.02 -17.00 -10.07
CA THR A 372 -10.03 -17.29 -11.10
C THR A 372 -11.18 -16.31 -10.99
N GLN A 373 -11.57 -15.68 -12.09
CA GLN A 373 -12.73 -14.79 -12.13
C GLN A 373 -14.02 -15.63 -12.20
N GLU A 374 -14.91 -15.49 -11.20
CA GLU A 374 -16.20 -16.19 -11.14
C GLU A 374 -17.36 -15.37 -11.72
N ARG A 375 -17.35 -14.04 -11.52
CA ARG A 375 -18.38 -13.11 -11.99
C ARG A 375 -17.70 -11.83 -12.47
N ALA A 376 -18.07 -11.34 -13.66
CA ALA A 376 -17.74 -9.99 -14.12
C ALA A 376 -18.87 -9.03 -13.71
N ALA A 377 -18.52 -7.80 -13.35
CA ALA A 377 -19.47 -6.69 -13.28
C ALA A 377 -20.04 -6.45 -14.70
N ALA A 378 -21.26 -5.90 -14.79
CA ALA A 378 -21.81 -5.49 -16.08
C ALA A 378 -20.84 -4.54 -16.78
N GLU A 379 -20.54 -4.81 -18.06
CA GLU A 379 -19.70 -3.92 -18.86
C GLU A 379 -20.40 -2.57 -19.01
N ASP A 380 -19.64 -1.48 -18.83
CA ASP A 380 -20.15 -0.13 -19.07
C ASP A 380 -20.49 0.01 -20.56
N PRO A 381 -21.74 0.34 -20.96
CA PRO A 381 -22.14 0.37 -22.37
C PRO A 381 -21.41 1.39 -23.25
N ALA A 382 -20.43 2.13 -22.69
CA ALA A 382 -19.59 3.10 -23.42
C ALA A 382 -18.42 2.48 -24.19
N GLU A 383 -18.06 1.20 -24.00
CA GLU A 383 -17.07 0.50 -24.83
C GLU A 383 -17.79 -0.42 -25.84
N GLY A 384 -18.26 0.16 -26.96
CA GLY A 384 -18.71 -0.61 -28.11
C GLY A 384 -17.56 -1.44 -28.68
N PRO A 385 -17.80 -2.63 -29.26
CA PRO A 385 -16.76 -3.48 -29.79
C PRO A 385 -16.03 -2.74 -30.93
N THR A 386 -14.76 -2.45 -30.73
CA THR A 386 -13.88 -2.08 -31.85
C THR A 386 -13.72 -3.31 -32.71
N GLY A 387 -14.58 -3.41 -33.71
CA GLY A 387 -14.51 -4.42 -34.73
C GLY A 387 -13.20 -4.32 -35.50
N ASN A 388 -12.47 -5.40 -35.53
CA ASN A 388 -11.60 -5.79 -36.62
C ASN A 388 -11.31 -7.29 -36.49
N ALA A 389 -12.28 -8.08 -36.93
CA ALA A 389 -12.09 -9.47 -37.28
C ALA A 389 -13.02 -9.79 -38.47
N ALA A 390 -12.66 -9.35 -39.65
CA ALA A 390 -13.12 -9.94 -40.91
C ALA A 390 -12.19 -9.44 -42.03
N GLU A 391 -11.61 -10.41 -42.65
CA GLU A 391 -10.96 -10.49 -43.96
C GLU A 391 -9.55 -11.03 -43.88
N ASN A 392 -9.47 -12.37 -43.98
CA ASN A 392 -8.58 -13.06 -44.89
C ASN A 392 -8.80 -14.59 -44.79
N ALA A 393 -9.92 -15.02 -45.42
CA ALA A 393 -10.05 -16.37 -45.90
C ALA A 393 -10.10 -16.28 -47.43
N ALA A 394 -9.10 -16.86 -48.06
CA ALA A 394 -9.04 -17.36 -49.44
C ALA A 394 -7.72 -16.98 -50.11
N ASN A 395 -6.78 -17.92 -50.10
CA ASN A 395 -6.07 -18.33 -51.30
C ASN A 395 -5.05 -19.43 -51.00
N THR A 396 -5.47 -20.64 -51.24
CA THR A 396 -4.57 -21.76 -51.58
C THR A 396 -4.28 -21.65 -53.08
N PRO A 397 -3.03 -22.00 -53.49
CA PRO A 397 -2.97 -23.06 -54.53
C PRO A 397 -1.99 -24.18 -54.17
N GLU A 398 -2.40 -25.34 -54.55
CA GLU A 398 -1.72 -26.63 -54.66
C GLU A 398 -0.49 -26.56 -55.60
N ASN A 399 0.31 -27.68 -55.43
CA ASN A 399 1.28 -28.28 -56.35
C ASN A 399 2.71 -27.78 -56.25
N ALA A 400 3.68 -28.62 -56.11
CA ALA A 400 4.09 -29.90 -56.58
C ALA A 400 5.52 -30.19 -56.11
N SER A 401 5.73 -31.36 -55.60
CA SER A 401 6.68 -32.41 -56.03
C SER A 401 8.22 -32.18 -55.99
N GLU A 402 8.83 -33.08 -55.24
CA GLU A 402 9.91 -33.99 -55.62
C GLU A 402 11.38 -33.53 -55.57
N ASN A 403 12.10 -34.40 -54.95
CA ASN A 403 13.47 -34.88 -55.08
C ASN A 403 14.46 -34.48 -53.99
N ALA A 404 14.78 -35.41 -53.07
CA ALA A 404 15.75 -36.51 -53.12
C ALA A 404 17.21 -36.05 -53.21
N THR A 405 17.99 -36.40 -52.26
CA THR A 405 19.15 -37.29 -52.15
C THR A 405 20.08 -36.84 -51.02
N GLU A 406 20.26 -37.71 -50.00
CA GLU A 406 21.45 -38.48 -49.69
C GLU A 406 22.80 -37.73 -49.77
N ASP A 407 23.53 -37.66 -48.65
CA ASP A 407 24.72 -38.48 -48.42
C ASP A 407 25.43 -38.18 -47.07
N SER A 408 25.62 -39.24 -46.27
CA SER A 408 26.81 -39.80 -45.65
C SER A 408 27.74 -38.87 -44.85
N ALA A 409 27.93 -39.07 -43.62
CA ALA A 409 28.57 -40.17 -42.84
C ALA A 409 29.96 -39.76 -42.23
N LYS A 410 30.16 -40.23 -40.99
CA LYS A 410 31.44 -40.54 -40.30
C LYS A 410 32.17 -39.33 -39.66
N GLY A 411 32.63 -39.40 -38.45
CA GLY A 411 33.10 -40.45 -37.54
C GLY A 411 33.60 -39.85 -36.24
N ALA A 412 33.41 -40.61 -35.25
CA ALA A 412 34.37 -41.27 -34.36
C ALA A 412 35.00 -40.43 -33.23
N GLU A 413 34.56 -40.73 -32.01
CA GLU A 413 35.36 -41.25 -30.87
C GLU A 413 36.61 -40.52 -30.42
N LYS A 414 36.63 -40.08 -29.15
CA LYS A 414 37.48 -40.73 -28.12
C LYS A 414 37.27 -40.18 -26.73
N GLU A 415 37.05 -41.12 -25.85
CA GLU A 415 37.10 -41.10 -24.40
C GLU A 415 38.36 -40.47 -23.81
N ARG A 416 38.25 -39.90 -22.62
CA ARG A 416 39.03 -40.35 -21.45
C ARG A 416 38.51 -39.70 -20.14
N SER A 417 38.08 -40.57 -19.30
CA SER A 417 37.97 -40.53 -17.85
C SER A 417 39.22 -40.05 -17.13
N VAL A 418 39.05 -39.36 -15.99
CA VAL A 418 39.72 -39.63 -14.72
C VAL A 418 39.04 -38.85 -13.59
N GLN A 419 38.48 -39.52 -12.62
CA GLN A 419 38.34 -39.20 -11.21
C GLN A 419 39.37 -40.01 -10.43
N PRO A 420 39.53 -39.92 -9.08
CA PRO A 420 39.30 -38.86 -8.10
C PRO A 420 40.53 -38.64 -7.19
N GLU A 421 40.50 -37.72 -6.24
CA GLU A 421 41.06 -37.95 -4.90
C GLU A 421 40.59 -36.90 -3.86
N SER A 422 40.18 -37.46 -2.76
CA SER A 422 39.81 -36.89 -1.48
C SER A 422 41.01 -36.41 -0.68
N THR A 423 40.83 -35.42 0.22
CA THR A 423 41.30 -35.48 1.63
C THR A 423 40.76 -34.31 2.44
N ASP A 424 40.13 -34.68 3.50
CA ASP A 424 39.96 -34.15 4.84
C ASP A 424 40.95 -33.08 5.33
N GLU A 425 40.45 -32.11 6.08
CA GLU A 425 40.66 -31.94 7.53
C GLU A 425 40.16 -30.57 8.01
N GLN A 426 39.35 -30.65 9.02
CA GLN A 426 39.06 -29.58 10.00
C GLN A 426 40.26 -29.36 10.94
N PRO A 427 40.34 -28.27 11.76
CA PRO A 427 39.30 -27.96 12.77
C PRO A 427 38.62 -26.63 12.64
#